data_de67b126efa265c9f28ed3ff4a75f935
#
_entry.id   de67b126efa265c9f28ed3ff4a75f935
#
_cell.length_a   1.000
_cell.length_b   1.000
_cell.length_c   1.000
_cell.angle_alpha   90.00
_cell.angle_beta   90.00
_cell.angle_gamma   90.00
#
_symmetry.space_group_name_H-M   'P 1'
#
loop_
_entity.id
_entity.type
_entity.pdbx_description
1 polymer ?
#
loop_
_entity_poly.entity_id
_entity_poly.type
_entity_poly.pdbx_seq_one_letter_code
_entity_poly.pdbx_strand_id
1 'polypeptide(L)'
;MSQKILIVGAGFAGVWGALGAARVLDGAGVTSGDVEITLISPKPELQIRPRLYESEPQRMAAPLLPLLDAVGVKFLEGSVDEISVREKTVSVACANGQRRLLAYDRLLLTSGSRLSKPPVPGLAEHAFSVDRIEDAVALDDHFAALAKLPESPARNTVAVVGCGFTGIEVATELPKRLREWFGPQTKGRVVVIGAQDDIGPDLGPNPRPYVAEAFASLGVEAVLGSRVVSVAADGVRTASGMHIEAMTVIWAGGMLASPLTSQVSSHLDPLGRVEVTPDLRTAEAPHVFVAGDVARARSDDDGHYALMSCQHAIVMGQFGGHNVAADLIGVPTLEYRQPFYATCVDLGDWGAVYSEGWDRQIKLTHAEGKARKQMINTQWIYPPAPNRAEALAAGNPQASFD
;
A
#
# COMPACT_ATOMS: atom_id res chain seq x y z
N MET A 1 -36.89 -1.83 -4.03
CA MET A 1 -35.59 -1.23 -4.44
C MET A 1 -34.51 -2.19 -3.99
N SER A 2 -33.51 -2.43 -4.81
CA SER A 2 -32.37 -3.25 -4.42
C SER A 2 -31.59 -2.60 -3.27
N GLN A 3 -31.12 -3.42 -2.33
CA GLN A 3 -30.19 -2.96 -1.26
C GLN A 3 -28.80 -2.68 -1.86
N LYS A 4 -28.02 -1.81 -1.21
CA LYS A 4 -26.76 -1.32 -1.77
C LYS A 4 -25.61 -1.47 -0.81
N ILE A 5 -24.56 -2.15 -1.29
CA ILE A 5 -23.22 -2.18 -0.67
C ILE A 5 -22.32 -1.27 -1.49
N LEU A 6 -21.78 -0.22 -0.87
CA LEU A 6 -20.72 0.58 -1.47
C LEU A 6 -19.37 0.22 -0.88
N ILE A 7 -18.37 0.04 -1.75
CA ILE A 7 -16.97 -0.22 -1.38
C ILE A 7 -16.14 0.96 -1.90
N VAL A 8 -15.43 1.65 -1.01
CA VAL A 8 -14.69 2.88 -1.34
C VAL A 8 -13.19 2.60 -1.39
N GLY A 9 -12.62 2.59 -2.59
CA GLY A 9 -11.22 2.32 -2.88
C GLY A 9 -10.99 0.95 -3.49
N ALA A 10 -10.28 0.90 -4.63
CA ALA A 10 -9.92 -0.31 -5.38
C ALA A 10 -8.46 -0.75 -5.15
N GLY A 11 -7.94 -0.54 -3.94
CA GLY A 11 -6.70 -1.15 -3.46
C GLY A 11 -6.90 -2.62 -3.09
N PHE A 12 -5.88 -3.24 -2.51
CA PHE A 12 -5.94 -4.66 -2.10
C PHE A 12 -7.19 -4.97 -1.26
N ALA A 13 -7.46 -4.20 -0.20
CA ALA A 13 -8.63 -4.45 0.64
C ALA A 13 -9.96 -4.29 -0.11
N GLY A 14 -10.05 -3.32 -1.03
CA GLY A 14 -11.29 -3.08 -1.78
C GLY A 14 -11.59 -4.15 -2.80
N VAL A 15 -10.57 -4.62 -3.53
CA VAL A 15 -10.74 -5.70 -4.51
C VAL A 15 -11.16 -6.99 -3.82
N TRP A 16 -10.39 -7.45 -2.80
CA TRP A 16 -10.75 -8.67 -2.07
C TRP A 16 -12.03 -8.51 -1.23
N GLY A 17 -12.36 -7.28 -0.83
CA GLY A 17 -13.63 -6.94 -0.22
C GLY A 17 -14.82 -7.12 -1.17
N ALA A 18 -14.66 -6.70 -2.42
CA ALA A 18 -15.68 -6.90 -3.45
C ALA A 18 -15.91 -8.40 -3.74
N LEU A 19 -14.80 -9.18 -3.83
CA LEU A 19 -14.88 -10.63 -4.03
C LEU A 19 -15.51 -11.35 -2.82
N GLY A 20 -15.17 -10.94 -1.59
CA GLY A 20 -15.72 -11.48 -0.35
C GLY A 20 -17.23 -11.23 -0.23
N ALA A 21 -17.68 -10.01 -0.56
CA ALA A 21 -19.10 -9.67 -0.57
C ALA A 21 -19.87 -10.46 -1.64
N ALA A 22 -19.34 -10.52 -2.87
CA ALA A 22 -19.94 -11.28 -3.94
C ALA A 22 -20.06 -12.78 -3.60
N ARG A 23 -19.03 -13.35 -2.93
CA ARG A 23 -19.02 -14.74 -2.49
C ARG A 23 -20.16 -15.05 -1.50
N VAL A 24 -20.38 -14.17 -0.52
CA VAL A 24 -21.46 -14.36 0.48
C VAL A 24 -22.83 -14.33 -0.19
N LEU A 25 -23.07 -13.35 -1.05
CA LEU A 25 -24.35 -13.23 -1.77
C LEU A 25 -24.59 -14.41 -2.70
N ASP A 26 -23.56 -14.86 -3.43
CA ASP A 26 -23.63 -16.04 -4.30
C ASP A 26 -24.00 -17.30 -3.52
N GLY A 27 -23.30 -17.55 -2.39
CA GLY A 27 -23.56 -18.69 -1.51
C GLY A 27 -24.95 -18.68 -0.86
N ALA A 28 -25.54 -17.49 -0.68
CA ALA A 28 -26.90 -17.30 -0.18
C ALA A 28 -27.97 -17.30 -1.27
N GLY A 29 -27.60 -17.41 -2.55
CA GLY A 29 -28.53 -17.34 -3.69
C GLY A 29 -29.13 -15.94 -3.90
N VAL A 30 -28.51 -14.88 -3.36
CA VAL A 30 -28.96 -13.50 -3.52
C VAL A 30 -28.47 -12.95 -4.84
N THR A 31 -29.37 -12.38 -5.63
CA THR A 31 -29.05 -11.88 -6.97
C THR A 31 -28.67 -10.40 -6.97
N SER A 32 -28.05 -9.93 -8.06
CA SER A 32 -27.77 -8.51 -8.27
C SER A 32 -29.03 -7.63 -8.39
N GLY A 33 -30.20 -8.24 -8.56
CA GLY A 33 -31.49 -7.56 -8.50
C GLY A 33 -31.92 -7.26 -7.06
N ASP A 34 -31.48 -8.08 -6.10
CA ASP A 34 -31.79 -7.93 -4.66
C ASP A 34 -30.76 -7.05 -3.96
N VAL A 35 -29.46 -7.28 -4.20
CA VAL A 35 -28.34 -6.54 -3.62
C VAL A 35 -27.36 -6.11 -4.72
N GLU A 36 -27.09 -4.82 -4.79
CA GLU A 36 -26.10 -4.24 -5.69
C GLU A 36 -24.80 -3.94 -4.94
N ILE A 37 -23.67 -4.47 -5.42
CA ILE A 37 -22.34 -4.13 -4.95
C ILE A 37 -21.72 -3.13 -5.94
N THR A 38 -21.26 -1.98 -5.45
CA THR A 38 -20.54 -0.99 -6.26
C THR A 38 -19.17 -0.69 -5.64
N LEU A 39 -18.09 -0.93 -6.41
CA LEU A 39 -16.72 -0.53 -6.08
C LEU A 39 -16.45 0.84 -6.70
N ILE A 40 -15.98 1.80 -5.88
CA ILE A 40 -15.74 3.18 -6.29
C ILE A 40 -14.24 3.47 -6.22
N SER A 41 -13.62 3.90 -7.31
CA SER A 41 -12.20 4.28 -7.36
C SER A 41 -11.94 5.23 -8.53
N PRO A 42 -10.88 6.07 -8.48
CA PRO A 42 -10.51 6.95 -9.60
C PRO A 42 -10.19 6.23 -10.90
N LYS A 43 -9.69 4.98 -10.83
CA LYS A 43 -9.32 4.16 -11.98
C LYS A 43 -9.77 2.71 -11.78
N PRO A 44 -10.16 2.00 -12.86
CA PRO A 44 -10.55 0.59 -12.80
C PRO A 44 -9.34 -0.36 -12.79
N GLU A 45 -8.38 -0.10 -11.91
CA GLU A 45 -7.14 -0.86 -11.79
C GLU A 45 -6.69 -1.02 -10.34
N LEU A 46 -6.07 -2.14 -10.02
CA LEU A 46 -5.33 -2.33 -8.77
C LEU A 46 -3.88 -1.92 -9.01
N GLN A 47 -3.43 -0.84 -8.38
CA GLN A 47 -2.02 -0.46 -8.39
C GLN A 47 -1.23 -1.37 -7.46
N ILE A 48 -0.18 -2.00 -7.98
CA ILE A 48 0.69 -2.91 -7.23
C ILE A 48 1.78 -2.07 -6.54
N ARG A 49 1.38 -1.26 -5.55
CA ARG A 49 2.25 -0.33 -4.82
C ARG A 49 3.54 -0.96 -4.27
N PRO A 50 3.54 -2.23 -3.77
CA PRO A 50 4.77 -2.88 -3.31
C PRO A 50 5.85 -3.07 -4.39
N ARG A 51 5.57 -2.78 -5.65
CA ARG A 51 6.49 -2.91 -6.78
C ARG A 51 6.96 -1.59 -7.38
N LEU A 52 6.46 -0.45 -6.91
CA LEU A 52 6.73 0.86 -7.54
C LEU A 52 8.17 1.36 -7.38
N TYR A 53 9.02 0.64 -6.66
CA TYR A 53 10.47 0.85 -6.63
C TYR A 53 11.18 0.17 -7.83
N GLU A 54 10.53 -0.77 -8.51
CA GLU A 54 11.06 -1.48 -9.69
C GLU A 54 11.04 -0.56 -10.94
N SER A 55 11.75 -0.99 -11.99
CA SER A 55 11.71 -0.33 -13.30
C SER A 55 10.33 -0.49 -13.96
N GLU A 56 9.97 0.43 -14.88
CA GLU A 56 8.71 0.43 -15.63
C GLU A 56 7.46 0.45 -14.74
N PRO A 57 7.36 1.40 -13.77
CA PRO A 57 6.26 1.44 -12.80
C PRO A 57 4.87 1.55 -13.44
N GLN A 58 4.77 2.07 -14.67
CA GLN A 58 3.51 2.12 -15.43
C GLN A 58 2.91 0.75 -15.72
N ARG A 59 3.69 -0.34 -15.62
CA ARG A 59 3.22 -1.73 -15.77
C ARG A 59 2.73 -2.36 -14.46
N MET A 60 2.89 -1.67 -13.34
CA MET A 60 2.55 -2.19 -12.01
C MET A 60 1.09 -1.95 -11.64
N ALA A 61 0.19 -2.28 -12.58
CA ALA A 61 -1.25 -2.22 -12.40
C ALA A 61 -1.93 -3.46 -12.99
N ALA A 62 -3.01 -3.90 -12.35
CA ALA A 62 -3.86 -4.98 -12.85
C ALA A 62 -5.26 -4.44 -13.18
N PRO A 63 -5.80 -4.67 -14.41
CA PRO A 63 -7.14 -4.22 -14.78
C PRO A 63 -8.21 -4.98 -13.99
N LEU A 64 -9.25 -4.27 -13.52
CA LEU A 64 -10.27 -4.84 -12.63
C LEU A 64 -11.60 -5.14 -13.32
N LEU A 65 -11.96 -4.44 -14.40
CA LEU A 65 -13.30 -4.58 -15.00
C LEU A 65 -13.68 -6.02 -15.33
N PRO A 66 -12.83 -6.83 -16.02
CA PRO A 66 -13.18 -8.21 -16.32
C PRO A 66 -13.41 -9.07 -15.06
N LEU A 67 -12.64 -8.83 -14.00
CA LEU A 67 -12.77 -9.54 -12.73
C LEU A 67 -14.09 -9.18 -12.01
N LEU A 68 -14.40 -7.89 -11.95
CA LEU A 68 -15.61 -7.37 -11.31
C LEU A 68 -16.87 -7.83 -12.05
N ASP A 69 -16.84 -7.80 -13.39
CA ASP A 69 -17.93 -8.30 -14.23
C ASP A 69 -18.18 -9.80 -14.00
N ALA A 70 -17.14 -10.62 -13.85
CA ALA A 70 -17.26 -12.05 -13.60
C ALA A 70 -18.02 -12.38 -12.31
N VAL A 71 -17.99 -11.49 -11.30
CA VAL A 71 -18.69 -11.66 -10.01
C VAL A 71 -19.91 -10.75 -9.84
N GLY A 72 -20.26 -9.96 -10.86
CA GLY A 72 -21.44 -9.09 -10.84
C GLY A 72 -21.29 -7.84 -9.98
N VAL A 73 -20.06 -7.36 -9.74
CA VAL A 73 -19.77 -6.12 -9.02
C VAL A 73 -19.67 -4.95 -10.00
N LYS A 74 -20.43 -3.89 -9.76
CA LYS A 74 -20.37 -2.67 -10.56
C LYS A 74 -19.12 -1.85 -10.19
N PHE A 75 -18.53 -1.21 -11.19
CA PHE A 75 -17.47 -0.23 -10.98
C PHE A 75 -17.99 1.18 -11.27
N LEU A 76 -17.68 2.12 -10.36
CA LEU A 76 -17.93 3.53 -10.56
C LEU A 76 -16.61 4.30 -10.53
N GLU A 77 -16.24 4.86 -11.67
CA GLU A 77 -15.05 5.70 -11.77
C GLU A 77 -15.28 7.07 -11.12
N GLY A 78 -14.52 7.36 -10.08
CA GLY A 78 -14.57 8.61 -9.34
C GLY A 78 -13.85 8.54 -8.01
N SER A 79 -13.67 9.70 -7.40
CA SER A 79 -13.07 9.88 -6.08
C SER A 79 -14.16 10.21 -5.05
N VAL A 80 -14.21 9.46 -3.97
CA VAL A 80 -15.06 9.83 -2.82
C VAL A 80 -14.38 10.94 -2.05
N ASP A 81 -15.07 12.05 -1.84
CA ASP A 81 -14.58 13.22 -1.10
C ASP A 81 -15.36 13.47 0.18
N GLU A 82 -16.60 12.97 0.27
CA GLU A 82 -17.43 13.14 1.45
C GLU A 82 -18.23 11.87 1.76
N ILE A 83 -18.30 11.51 3.05
CA ILE A 83 -19.12 10.40 3.58
C ILE A 83 -20.01 10.94 4.68
N SER A 84 -21.33 10.91 4.47
CA SER A 84 -22.32 11.20 5.51
C SER A 84 -22.82 9.89 6.12
N VAL A 85 -22.29 9.55 7.28
CA VAL A 85 -22.69 8.35 8.03
C VAL A 85 -24.15 8.45 8.45
N ARG A 86 -24.59 9.64 8.88
CA ARG A 86 -25.96 9.88 9.33
C ARG A 86 -26.98 9.71 8.20
N GLU A 87 -26.68 10.29 7.04
CA GLU A 87 -27.56 10.26 5.86
C GLU A 87 -27.39 8.97 5.04
N LYS A 88 -26.38 8.15 5.38
CA LYS A 88 -25.95 6.96 4.62
C LYS A 88 -25.72 7.28 3.16
N THR A 89 -24.90 8.30 2.88
CA THR A 89 -24.56 8.73 1.53
C THR A 89 -23.06 8.96 1.37
N VAL A 90 -22.58 8.82 0.15
CA VAL A 90 -21.23 9.24 -0.24
C VAL A 90 -21.31 10.20 -1.43
N SER A 91 -20.49 11.25 -1.41
CA SER A 91 -20.30 12.16 -2.54
C SER A 91 -19.11 11.70 -3.37
N VAL A 92 -19.34 11.52 -4.66
CA VAL A 92 -18.33 11.03 -5.62
C VAL A 92 -18.08 12.11 -6.65
N ALA A 93 -16.83 12.59 -6.72
CA ALA A 93 -16.34 13.42 -7.82
C ALA A 93 -15.97 12.52 -9.00
N CYS A 94 -16.77 12.56 -10.07
CA CYS A 94 -16.53 11.77 -11.29
C CYS A 94 -15.50 12.44 -12.20
N ALA A 95 -14.85 11.66 -13.07
CA ALA A 95 -13.84 12.16 -14.03
C ALA A 95 -14.36 13.26 -14.98
N ASN A 96 -15.67 13.29 -15.26
CA ASN A 96 -16.31 14.32 -16.08
C ASN A 96 -16.62 15.63 -15.33
N GLY A 97 -16.14 15.78 -14.09
CA GLY A 97 -16.38 16.96 -13.24
C GLY A 97 -17.74 16.98 -12.54
N GLN A 98 -18.61 16.02 -12.78
CA GLN A 98 -19.89 15.91 -12.09
C GLN A 98 -19.71 15.35 -10.68
N ARG A 99 -20.54 15.80 -9.74
CA ARG A 99 -20.69 15.18 -8.43
C ARG A 99 -21.93 14.29 -8.41
N ARG A 100 -21.78 13.09 -7.84
CA ARG A 100 -22.88 12.14 -7.65
C ARG A 100 -23.02 11.84 -6.17
N LEU A 101 -24.23 11.97 -5.65
CA LEU A 101 -24.58 11.53 -4.30
C LEU A 101 -25.18 10.14 -4.38
N LEU A 102 -24.55 9.16 -3.71
CA LEU A 102 -24.97 7.77 -3.69
C LEU A 102 -25.41 7.38 -2.30
N ALA A 103 -26.62 6.84 -2.19
CA ALA A 103 -27.10 6.25 -0.96
C ALA A 103 -26.59 4.79 -0.84
N TYR A 104 -26.39 4.33 0.41
CA TYR A 104 -25.99 2.96 0.71
C TYR A 104 -26.77 2.39 1.91
N ASP A 105 -26.92 1.08 1.95
CA ASP A 105 -27.41 0.35 3.12
C ASP A 105 -26.23 -0.06 4.00
N ARG A 106 -25.11 -0.47 3.36
CA ARG A 106 -23.85 -0.79 4.01
C ARG A 106 -22.67 -0.18 3.24
N LEU A 107 -21.66 0.25 3.99
CA LEU A 107 -20.42 0.82 3.45
C LEU A 107 -19.22 0.01 3.91
N LEU A 108 -18.32 -0.32 2.98
CA LEU A 108 -16.98 -0.83 3.27
C LEU A 108 -15.95 0.22 2.86
N LEU A 109 -15.29 0.85 3.84
CA LEU A 109 -14.23 1.83 3.61
C LEU A 109 -12.89 1.11 3.48
N THR A 110 -12.27 1.22 2.30
CA THR A 110 -10.99 0.60 1.93
C THR A 110 -10.09 1.60 1.20
N SER A 111 -10.19 2.87 1.57
CA SER A 111 -9.54 4.00 0.87
C SER A 111 -8.02 4.06 1.06
N GLY A 112 -7.43 3.10 1.77
CA GLY A 112 -5.99 2.88 1.87
C GLY A 112 -5.23 4.00 2.59
N SER A 113 -3.93 4.04 2.34
CA SER A 113 -3.00 4.99 2.93
C SER A 113 -2.39 5.91 1.87
N ARG A 114 -1.75 6.97 2.34
CA ARG A 114 -0.98 7.91 1.55
C ARG A 114 0.36 8.20 2.22
N LEU A 115 1.35 8.58 1.43
CA LEU A 115 2.63 9.03 1.93
C LEU A 115 2.46 10.25 2.85
N SER A 116 3.09 10.20 4.01
CA SER A 116 3.14 11.32 4.95
C SER A 116 4.02 12.43 4.36
N LYS A 117 3.45 13.63 4.21
CA LYS A 117 4.17 14.83 3.75
C LYS A 117 4.16 15.88 4.87
N PRO A 118 5.08 15.79 5.85
CA PRO A 118 5.19 16.77 6.91
C PRO A 118 5.57 18.15 6.33
N PRO A 119 5.40 19.25 7.10
CA PRO A 119 5.71 20.60 6.63
C PRO A 119 7.22 20.87 6.63
N VAL A 120 7.96 20.04 5.88
CA VAL A 120 9.41 20.25 5.63
C VAL A 120 9.55 21.19 4.43
N PRO A 121 10.22 22.34 4.58
CA PRO A 121 10.43 23.30 3.50
C PRO A 121 11.02 22.64 2.25
N GLY A 122 10.41 22.89 1.09
CA GLY A 122 10.81 22.41 -0.22
C GLY A 122 10.48 20.93 -0.49
N LEU A 123 9.86 20.21 0.45
CA LEU A 123 9.50 18.80 0.27
C LEU A 123 8.55 18.59 -0.91
N ALA A 124 7.52 19.43 -1.01
CA ALA A 124 6.50 19.29 -2.04
C ALA A 124 7.03 19.62 -3.44
N GLU A 125 8.01 20.51 -3.53
CA GLU A 125 8.55 21.06 -4.77
C GLU A 125 9.72 20.24 -5.33
N HIS A 126 10.51 19.60 -4.45
CA HIS A 126 11.81 19.02 -4.83
C HIS A 126 11.96 17.54 -4.54
N ALA A 127 10.99 16.89 -3.86
CA ALA A 127 11.10 15.47 -3.58
C ALA A 127 10.18 14.65 -4.49
N PHE A 128 10.70 13.50 -4.92
CA PHE A 128 9.98 12.44 -5.60
C PHE A 128 9.46 11.40 -4.58
N SER A 129 8.55 10.55 -5.00
CA SER A 129 8.13 9.39 -4.23
C SER A 129 7.86 8.18 -5.14
N VAL A 130 7.71 7.00 -4.54
CA VAL A 130 7.26 5.78 -5.23
C VAL A 130 5.93 5.29 -4.63
N ASP A 131 5.11 6.23 -4.14
CA ASP A 131 3.87 5.90 -3.47
C ASP A 131 2.74 5.53 -4.45
N ARG A 132 2.72 6.18 -5.61
CA ARG A 132 1.76 5.94 -6.70
C ARG A 132 2.47 5.77 -8.02
N ILE A 133 1.80 5.15 -8.99
CA ILE A 133 2.36 4.94 -10.34
C ILE A 133 2.79 6.28 -10.96
N GLU A 134 1.96 7.31 -10.85
CA GLU A 134 2.27 8.64 -11.42
C GLU A 134 3.54 9.24 -10.80
N ASP A 135 3.73 9.09 -9.49
CA ASP A 135 4.91 9.57 -8.78
C ASP A 135 6.17 8.80 -9.21
N ALA A 136 6.06 7.47 -9.34
CA ALA A 136 7.19 6.62 -9.77
C ALA A 136 7.55 6.84 -11.25
N VAL A 137 6.57 7.09 -12.13
CA VAL A 137 6.80 7.49 -13.52
C VAL A 137 7.50 8.85 -13.59
N ALA A 138 7.07 9.82 -12.78
CA ALA A 138 7.73 11.12 -12.71
C ALA A 138 9.20 11.02 -12.27
N LEU A 139 9.52 10.06 -11.38
CA LEU A 139 10.90 9.76 -10.99
C LEU A 139 11.70 9.16 -12.17
N ASP A 140 11.12 8.26 -12.97
CA ASP A 140 11.76 7.72 -14.17
C ASP A 140 12.01 8.81 -15.22
N ASP A 141 11.04 9.68 -15.46
CA ASP A 141 11.17 10.82 -16.37
C ASP A 141 12.28 11.78 -15.90
N HIS A 142 12.40 11.99 -14.59
CA HIS A 142 13.48 12.78 -14.00
C HIS A 142 14.85 12.15 -14.25
N PHE A 143 15.04 10.84 -14.06
CA PHE A 143 16.29 10.16 -14.39
C PHE A 143 16.61 10.25 -15.89
N ALA A 144 15.62 10.11 -16.76
CA ALA A 144 15.78 10.29 -18.20
C ALA A 144 16.23 11.71 -18.57
N ALA A 145 15.75 12.72 -17.85
CA ALA A 145 16.19 14.10 -18.01
C ALA A 145 17.62 14.32 -17.50
N LEU A 146 17.96 13.78 -16.32
CA LEU A 146 19.30 13.85 -15.75
C LEU A 146 20.36 13.18 -16.63
N ALA A 147 20.01 12.09 -17.31
CA ALA A 147 20.92 11.37 -18.22
C ALA A 147 21.44 12.27 -19.36
N LYS A 148 20.72 13.34 -19.70
CA LYS A 148 21.11 14.32 -20.74
C LYS A 148 22.01 15.44 -20.22
N LEU A 149 22.18 15.56 -18.90
CA LEU A 149 23.01 16.59 -18.29
C LEU A 149 24.47 16.12 -18.19
N PRO A 150 25.43 17.07 -18.12
CA PRO A 150 26.81 16.74 -17.81
C PRO A 150 26.94 15.96 -16.51
N GLU A 151 27.91 15.05 -16.46
CA GLU A 151 28.20 14.29 -15.26
C GLU A 151 28.67 15.22 -14.12
N SER A 152 28.10 15.01 -12.93
CA SER A 152 28.50 15.68 -11.71
C SER A 152 28.19 14.81 -10.48
N PRO A 153 28.88 15.03 -9.34
CA PRO A 153 28.56 14.32 -8.10
C PRO A 153 27.09 14.45 -7.71
N ALA A 154 26.49 15.65 -7.78
CA ALA A 154 25.10 15.89 -7.44
C ALA A 154 24.12 15.13 -8.36
N ARG A 155 24.38 15.14 -9.68
CA ARG A 155 23.59 14.38 -10.67
C ARG A 155 23.58 12.87 -10.37
N ASN A 156 24.71 12.34 -9.98
CA ASN A 156 24.89 10.92 -9.75
C ASN A 156 24.53 10.50 -8.31
N THR A 157 24.09 11.44 -7.45
CA THR A 157 23.69 11.17 -6.07
C THR A 157 22.18 11.16 -5.94
N VAL A 158 21.67 10.14 -5.26
CA VAL A 158 20.26 10.04 -4.83
C VAL A 158 20.20 10.01 -3.31
N ALA A 159 19.44 10.93 -2.71
CA ALA A 159 19.13 10.95 -1.29
C ALA A 159 17.76 10.30 -1.06
N VAL A 160 17.71 9.18 -0.33
CA VAL A 160 16.47 8.50 0.06
C VAL A 160 16.15 8.86 1.50
N VAL A 161 15.06 9.58 1.73
CA VAL A 161 14.65 10.02 3.06
C VAL A 161 13.61 9.07 3.63
N GLY A 162 14.00 8.31 4.63
CA GLY A 162 13.24 7.24 5.28
C GLY A 162 13.98 5.92 5.16
N CYS A 163 14.26 5.28 6.31
CA CYS A 163 14.96 3.99 6.40
C CYS A 163 14.02 2.87 6.85
N GLY A 164 12.72 2.98 6.52
CA GLY A 164 11.73 1.92 6.66
C GLY A 164 11.74 0.97 5.46
N PHE A 165 10.76 0.08 5.39
CA PHE A 165 10.63 -0.96 4.36
C PHE A 165 10.83 -0.41 2.94
N THR A 166 9.99 0.56 2.54
CA THR A 166 10.03 1.18 1.20
C THR A 166 11.37 1.85 0.91
N GLY A 167 11.90 2.61 1.87
CA GLY A 167 13.17 3.31 1.68
C GLY A 167 14.35 2.36 1.46
N ILE A 168 14.36 1.21 2.14
CA ILE A 168 15.38 0.16 1.97
C ILE A 168 15.26 -0.46 0.57
N GLU A 169 14.06 -0.86 0.14
CA GLU A 169 13.84 -1.46 -1.19
C GLU A 169 14.21 -0.51 -2.32
N VAL A 170 13.79 0.76 -2.23
CA VAL A 170 14.19 1.81 -3.17
C VAL A 170 15.70 1.96 -3.20
N ALA A 171 16.35 2.11 -2.04
CA ALA A 171 17.78 2.39 -1.95
C ALA A 171 18.64 1.25 -2.50
N THR A 172 18.23 0.00 -2.31
CA THR A 172 18.97 -1.17 -2.79
C THR A 172 18.76 -1.47 -4.28
N GLU A 173 17.64 -1.03 -4.86
CA GLU A 173 17.41 -1.14 -6.32
C GLU A 173 18.10 0.01 -7.10
N LEU A 174 18.29 1.17 -6.50
CA LEU A 174 18.86 2.36 -7.16
C LEU A 174 20.25 2.14 -7.76
N PRO A 175 21.23 1.44 -7.15
CA PRO A 175 22.55 1.23 -7.77
C PRO A 175 22.49 0.58 -9.15
N LYS A 176 21.57 -0.36 -9.34
CA LYS A 176 21.31 -0.98 -10.65
C LYS A 176 20.65 0.01 -11.60
N ARG A 177 19.57 0.68 -11.16
CA ARG A 177 18.81 1.66 -11.97
C ARG A 177 19.68 2.84 -12.41
N LEU A 178 20.57 3.34 -11.56
CA LEU A 178 21.51 4.41 -11.93
C LEU A 178 22.49 3.99 -13.04
N ARG A 179 22.96 2.71 -13.02
CA ARG A 179 23.77 2.17 -14.12
C ARG A 179 22.96 2.03 -15.41
N GLU A 180 21.70 1.67 -15.34
CA GLU A 180 20.81 1.58 -16.49
C GLU A 180 20.56 2.96 -17.13
N TRP A 181 20.34 3.99 -16.33
CA TRP A 181 20.09 5.36 -16.81
C TRP A 181 21.34 6.11 -17.26
N PHE A 182 22.42 6.01 -16.52
CA PHE A 182 23.61 6.85 -16.72
C PHE A 182 24.80 6.12 -17.34
N GLY A 183 24.66 4.81 -17.58
CA GLY A 183 25.68 3.97 -18.15
C GLY A 183 26.42 3.12 -17.11
N PRO A 184 26.98 1.97 -17.54
CA PRO A 184 27.54 0.94 -16.66
C PRO A 184 28.77 1.37 -15.86
N GLN A 185 29.45 2.43 -16.30
CA GLN A 185 30.66 2.97 -15.66
C GLN A 185 30.33 4.09 -14.66
N THR A 186 29.07 4.54 -14.58
CA THR A 186 28.67 5.61 -13.68
C THR A 186 28.82 5.17 -12.23
N LYS A 187 29.56 5.95 -11.45
CA LYS A 187 29.64 5.79 -10.00
C LYS A 187 28.43 6.52 -9.37
N GLY A 188 27.30 5.81 -9.31
CA GLY A 188 26.12 6.31 -8.59
C GLY A 188 26.37 6.27 -7.08
N ARG A 189 25.92 7.30 -6.38
CA ARG A 189 25.93 7.39 -4.91
C ARG A 189 24.51 7.35 -4.40
N VAL A 190 24.18 6.43 -3.51
CA VAL A 190 22.89 6.33 -2.85
C VAL A 190 23.06 6.54 -1.35
N VAL A 191 22.35 7.51 -0.79
CA VAL A 191 22.42 7.86 0.64
C VAL A 191 21.04 7.74 1.27
N VAL A 192 20.85 6.80 2.18
CA VAL A 192 19.63 6.65 2.97
C VAL A 192 19.73 7.49 4.24
N ILE A 193 18.72 8.31 4.51
CA ILE A 193 18.68 9.19 5.68
C ILE A 193 17.53 8.71 6.58
N GLY A 194 17.88 8.24 7.78
CA GLY A 194 16.95 7.76 8.80
C GLY A 194 16.88 8.71 9.99
N ALA A 195 15.68 9.05 10.43
CA ALA A 195 15.48 9.85 11.64
C ALA A 195 15.77 9.06 12.94
N GLN A 196 15.77 7.74 12.87
CA GLN A 196 16.06 6.82 13.98
C GLN A 196 17.48 6.27 13.85
N ASP A 197 18.01 5.73 14.94
CA ASP A 197 19.40 5.25 15.01
C ASP A 197 19.61 3.88 14.35
N ASP A 198 18.51 3.18 14.04
CA ASP A 198 18.55 1.84 13.46
C ASP A 198 18.20 1.82 11.97
N ILE A 199 18.86 0.95 11.22
CA ILE A 199 18.42 0.56 9.85
C ILE A 199 17.14 -0.27 9.99
N GLY A 200 16.10 0.12 9.25
CA GLY A 200 14.85 -0.62 9.22
C GLY A 200 14.20 -0.74 10.59
N PRO A 201 13.83 0.39 11.23
CA PRO A 201 13.26 0.36 12.59
C PRO A 201 12.03 -0.56 12.67
N ASP A 202 11.24 -0.61 11.59
CA ASP A 202 10.04 -1.44 11.51
C ASP A 202 10.33 -2.92 11.16
N LEU A 203 11.57 -3.25 10.80
CA LEU A 203 11.97 -4.63 10.48
C LEU A 203 12.30 -5.47 11.70
N GLY A 204 12.55 -4.83 12.85
CA GLY A 204 13.05 -5.53 14.05
C GLY A 204 14.52 -5.97 13.93
N PRO A 205 15.08 -6.59 14.97
CA PRO A 205 16.51 -6.86 15.06
C PRO A 205 17.00 -7.95 14.10
N ASN A 206 16.18 -8.97 13.80
CA ASN A 206 16.64 -10.16 13.06
C ASN A 206 16.99 -9.88 11.58
N PRO A 207 16.22 -9.10 10.79
CA PRO A 207 16.57 -8.75 9.41
C PRO A 207 17.69 -7.70 9.29
N ARG A 208 17.92 -6.85 10.31
CA ARG A 208 18.87 -5.71 10.24
C ARG A 208 20.29 -6.06 9.79
N PRO A 209 20.93 -7.15 10.30
CA PRO A 209 22.28 -7.51 9.85
C PRO A 209 22.36 -7.76 8.36
N TYR A 210 21.36 -8.39 7.76
CA TYR A 210 21.29 -8.67 6.34
C TYR A 210 21.08 -7.40 5.51
N VAL A 211 20.28 -6.47 5.99
CA VAL A 211 20.12 -5.16 5.35
C VAL A 211 21.43 -4.37 5.38
N ALA A 212 22.16 -4.39 6.49
CA ALA A 212 23.46 -3.74 6.61
C ALA A 212 24.50 -4.36 5.68
N GLU A 213 24.53 -5.70 5.56
CA GLU A 213 25.38 -6.41 4.63
C GLU A 213 25.04 -6.05 3.16
N ALA A 214 23.75 -6.00 2.81
CA ALA A 214 23.31 -5.59 1.48
C ALA A 214 23.73 -4.14 1.16
N PHE A 215 23.55 -3.22 2.09
CA PHE A 215 23.98 -1.82 1.94
C PHE A 215 25.49 -1.74 1.68
N ALA A 216 26.30 -2.43 2.47
CA ALA A 216 27.74 -2.48 2.29
C ALA A 216 28.13 -3.07 0.92
N SER A 217 27.50 -4.18 0.51
CA SER A 217 27.74 -4.85 -0.77
C SER A 217 27.37 -3.98 -1.98
N LEU A 218 26.27 -3.23 -1.88
CA LEU A 218 25.74 -2.39 -2.96
C LEU A 218 26.31 -0.97 -2.97
N GLY A 219 27.12 -0.61 -1.97
CA GLY A 219 27.66 0.75 -1.81
C GLY A 219 26.61 1.78 -1.40
N VAL A 220 25.55 1.36 -0.70
CA VAL A 220 24.52 2.27 -0.15
C VAL A 220 25.02 2.82 1.18
N GLU A 221 25.06 4.15 1.30
CA GLU A 221 25.41 4.84 2.54
C GLU A 221 24.18 5.02 3.43
N ALA A 222 24.34 4.91 4.75
CA ALA A 222 23.28 5.18 5.72
C ALA A 222 23.68 6.32 6.66
N VAL A 223 22.86 7.36 6.75
CA VAL A 223 22.96 8.48 7.68
C VAL A 223 21.81 8.36 8.66
N LEU A 224 22.04 7.70 9.77
CA LEU A 224 21.03 7.39 10.79
C LEU A 224 21.03 8.45 11.91
N GLY A 225 19.98 8.46 12.74
CA GLY A 225 19.80 9.47 13.80
C GLY A 225 19.66 10.90 13.26
N SER A 226 19.36 11.04 11.96
CA SER A 226 19.37 12.33 11.26
C SER A 226 18.00 12.65 10.66
N ARG A 227 17.38 13.70 11.21
CA ARG A 227 16.10 14.21 10.66
C ARG A 227 16.38 15.23 9.55
N VAL A 228 15.74 15.06 8.41
CA VAL A 228 15.73 16.06 7.33
C VAL A 228 14.86 17.25 7.75
N VAL A 229 15.40 18.46 7.59
CA VAL A 229 14.75 19.73 7.96
C VAL A 229 14.44 20.61 6.76
N SER A 230 15.07 20.39 5.62
CA SER A 230 14.72 21.03 4.35
C SER A 230 15.15 20.19 3.16
N VAL A 231 14.42 20.34 2.06
CA VAL A 231 14.71 19.78 0.73
C VAL A 231 14.84 20.94 -0.24
N ALA A 232 15.82 20.88 -1.13
CA ALA A 232 16.03 21.90 -2.17
C ALA A 232 16.46 21.24 -3.48
N ALA A 233 16.55 22.01 -4.56
CA ALA A 233 16.99 21.51 -5.85
C ALA A 233 18.44 20.97 -5.85
N ASP A 234 19.24 21.36 -4.86
CA ASP A 234 20.64 20.94 -4.67
C ASP A 234 20.82 19.83 -3.62
N GLY A 235 19.72 19.32 -3.03
CA GLY A 235 19.76 18.20 -2.09
C GLY A 235 18.97 18.41 -0.81
N VAL A 236 19.45 17.82 0.29
CA VAL A 236 18.77 17.84 1.60
C VAL A 236 19.68 18.37 2.69
N ARG A 237 19.06 19.01 3.69
CA ARG A 237 19.74 19.42 4.94
C ARG A 237 19.13 18.68 6.12
N THR A 238 19.99 18.21 7.00
CA THR A 238 19.60 17.54 8.24
C THR A 238 19.63 18.50 9.44
N ALA A 239 18.97 18.10 10.52
CA ALA A 239 18.96 18.87 11.77
C ALA A 239 20.36 19.05 12.40
N SER A 240 21.32 18.17 12.09
CA SER A 240 22.72 18.32 12.49
C SER A 240 23.51 19.34 11.67
N GLY A 241 22.89 19.95 10.64
CA GLY A 241 23.52 20.89 9.72
C GLY A 241 24.23 20.22 8.54
N MET A 242 24.24 18.90 8.43
CA MET A 242 24.80 18.19 7.27
C MET A 242 24.01 18.54 6.01
N HIS A 243 24.72 18.85 4.92
CA HIS A 243 24.15 18.98 3.59
C HIS A 243 24.58 17.77 2.74
N ILE A 244 23.60 17.07 2.18
CA ILE A 244 23.82 15.98 1.21
C ILE A 244 23.42 16.53 -0.15
N GLU A 245 24.44 16.82 -0.97
CA GLU A 245 24.25 17.32 -2.32
C GLU A 245 23.71 16.20 -3.22
N ALA A 246 22.54 16.41 -3.81
CA ALA A 246 21.86 15.45 -4.68
C ALA A 246 20.82 16.15 -5.56
N MET A 247 20.81 15.86 -6.86
CA MET A 247 19.74 16.34 -7.76
C MET A 247 18.48 15.48 -7.69
N THR A 248 18.51 14.34 -6.99
CA THR A 248 17.37 13.48 -6.79
C THR A 248 17.17 13.23 -5.30
N VAL A 249 15.97 13.58 -4.80
CA VAL A 249 15.55 13.31 -3.43
C VAL A 249 14.29 12.45 -3.50
N ILE A 250 14.31 11.27 -2.89
CA ILE A 250 13.15 10.38 -2.81
C ILE A 250 12.65 10.36 -1.36
N TRP A 251 11.38 10.74 -1.16
CA TRP A 251 10.75 10.74 0.15
C TRP A 251 9.97 9.45 0.39
N ALA A 252 10.38 8.70 1.42
CA ALA A 252 9.77 7.46 1.90
C ALA A 252 9.47 7.54 3.41
N GLY A 253 9.05 8.71 3.88
CA GLY A 253 8.96 9.09 5.30
C GLY A 253 7.69 8.64 6.02
N GLY A 254 7.17 7.44 5.73
CA GLY A 254 6.04 6.84 6.45
C GLY A 254 4.68 7.08 5.77
N MET A 255 3.68 6.35 6.26
CA MET A 255 2.32 6.32 5.70
C MET A 255 1.31 6.81 6.71
N LEU A 256 0.25 7.45 6.23
CA LEU A 256 -0.94 7.84 7.00
C LEU A 256 -2.19 7.28 6.31
N ALA A 257 -3.18 6.89 7.09
CA ALA A 257 -4.47 6.49 6.56
C ALA A 257 -5.12 7.62 5.75
N SER A 258 -6.00 7.25 4.83
CA SER A 258 -6.82 8.19 4.07
C SER A 258 -7.60 9.12 5.01
N PRO A 259 -7.73 10.42 4.71
CA PRO A 259 -8.47 11.36 5.56
C PRO A 259 -9.98 11.07 5.65
N LEU A 260 -10.51 10.19 4.79
CA LEU A 260 -11.91 9.75 4.87
C LEU A 260 -12.24 9.02 6.19
N THR A 261 -11.22 8.51 6.89
CA THR A 261 -11.38 7.85 8.20
C THR A 261 -12.04 8.75 9.24
N SER A 262 -11.67 10.04 9.27
CA SER A 262 -12.26 11.02 10.20
C SER A 262 -13.73 11.35 9.94
N GLN A 263 -14.27 10.91 8.80
CA GLN A 263 -15.69 11.10 8.47
C GLN A 263 -16.56 9.91 8.90
N VAL A 264 -15.94 8.79 9.30
CA VAL A 264 -16.66 7.58 9.71
C VAL A 264 -16.45 7.23 11.17
N SER A 265 -15.43 7.78 11.82
CA SER A 265 -15.16 7.59 13.25
C SER A 265 -14.37 8.76 13.84
N SER A 266 -14.63 9.06 15.13
CA SER A 266 -13.82 9.97 15.93
C SER A 266 -12.67 9.25 16.65
N HIS A 267 -12.67 7.92 16.71
CA HIS A 267 -11.67 7.08 17.36
C HIS A 267 -10.59 6.64 16.35
N LEU A 268 -9.56 7.48 16.20
CA LEU A 268 -8.45 7.25 15.29
C LEU A 268 -7.14 7.06 16.08
N ASP A 269 -6.28 6.18 15.57
CA ASP A 269 -4.92 6.06 16.08
C ASP A 269 -3.98 7.17 15.53
N PRO A 270 -2.72 7.26 15.98
CA PRO A 270 -1.78 8.27 15.50
C PRO A 270 -1.48 8.23 13.99
N LEU A 271 -1.75 7.10 13.31
CA LEU A 271 -1.62 6.98 11.86
C LEU A 271 -2.92 7.35 11.12
N GLY A 272 -3.97 7.76 11.86
CA GLY A 272 -5.28 8.09 11.32
C GLY A 272 -6.15 6.87 10.99
N ARG A 273 -5.81 5.67 11.47
CA ARG A 273 -6.60 4.45 11.26
C ARG A 273 -7.78 4.39 12.24
N VAL A 274 -8.91 3.88 11.76
CA VAL A 274 -10.11 3.69 12.58
C VAL A 274 -9.93 2.49 13.51
N GLU A 275 -10.18 2.67 14.81
CA GLU A 275 -10.33 1.56 15.75
C GLU A 275 -11.60 0.78 15.39
N VAL A 276 -11.44 -0.50 15.05
CA VAL A 276 -12.56 -1.34 14.63
C VAL A 276 -12.87 -2.45 15.62
N THR A 277 -14.12 -2.91 15.62
CA THR A 277 -14.56 -4.11 16.32
C THR A 277 -13.96 -5.37 15.70
N PRO A 278 -14.02 -6.54 16.35
CA PRO A 278 -13.51 -7.79 15.77
C PRO A 278 -14.07 -8.15 14.40
N ASP A 279 -15.29 -7.75 14.09
CA ASP A 279 -15.92 -7.95 12.78
C ASP A 279 -15.70 -6.78 11.81
N LEU A 280 -14.71 -5.92 12.08
CA LEU A 280 -14.28 -4.78 11.27
C LEU A 280 -15.30 -3.65 11.13
N ARG A 281 -16.26 -3.50 12.04
CA ARG A 281 -17.17 -2.35 12.08
C ARG A 281 -16.55 -1.15 12.78
N THR A 282 -17.10 0.04 12.51
CA THR A 282 -16.93 1.18 13.39
C THR A 282 -17.94 1.10 14.53
N ALA A 283 -17.51 1.42 15.75
CA ALA A 283 -18.40 1.39 16.92
C ALA A 283 -19.51 2.47 16.81
N GLU A 284 -19.21 3.60 16.20
CA GLU A 284 -20.12 4.76 16.07
C GLU A 284 -21.16 4.59 14.97
N ALA A 285 -20.85 3.76 13.94
CA ALA A 285 -21.71 3.55 12.79
C ALA A 285 -21.77 2.06 12.41
N PRO A 286 -22.65 1.26 12.99
CA PRO A 286 -22.70 -0.19 12.80
C PRO A 286 -22.91 -0.66 11.35
N HIS A 287 -23.35 0.22 10.46
CA HIS A 287 -23.51 -0.05 9.02
C HIS A 287 -22.26 0.29 8.19
N VAL A 288 -21.17 0.72 8.84
CA VAL A 288 -19.89 1.04 8.21
C VAL A 288 -18.83 0.06 8.68
N PHE A 289 -18.21 -0.62 7.73
CA PHE A 289 -17.08 -1.51 7.89
C PHE A 289 -15.81 -0.86 7.35
N VAL A 290 -14.67 -1.18 7.93
CA VAL A 290 -13.38 -0.57 7.55
C VAL A 290 -12.32 -1.66 7.42
N ALA A 291 -11.57 -1.70 6.30
CA ALA A 291 -10.58 -2.73 6.05
C ALA A 291 -9.33 -2.18 5.32
N GLY A 292 -8.21 -2.86 5.50
CA GLY A 292 -6.91 -2.45 4.95
C GLY A 292 -6.25 -1.34 5.76
N ASP A 293 -5.43 -0.53 5.10
CA ASP A 293 -4.58 0.49 5.75
C ASP A 293 -5.36 1.57 6.54
N VAL A 294 -6.66 1.65 6.38
CA VAL A 294 -7.54 2.57 7.12
C VAL A 294 -8.07 1.98 8.43
N ALA A 295 -7.84 0.68 8.69
CA ALA A 295 -8.33 -0.02 9.86
C ALA A 295 -7.19 -0.32 10.85
N ARG A 296 -7.44 -0.11 12.14
CA ARG A 296 -6.64 -0.65 13.23
C ARG A 296 -7.35 -1.87 13.82
N ALA A 297 -7.06 -3.03 13.25
CA ALA A 297 -7.68 -4.31 13.61
C ALA A 297 -6.67 -5.21 14.37
N ARG A 298 -7.12 -5.93 15.39
CA ARG A 298 -6.30 -6.97 16.05
C ARG A 298 -6.15 -8.17 15.13
N SER A 299 -4.91 -8.67 14.99
CA SER A 299 -4.58 -9.79 14.12
C SER A 299 -4.67 -11.15 14.83
N ASP A 300 -4.42 -11.16 16.13
CA ASP A 300 -4.31 -12.38 16.95
C ASP A 300 -4.69 -12.14 18.43
N ASP A 301 -4.59 -13.19 19.23
CA ASP A 301 -4.88 -13.14 20.67
C ASP A 301 -3.70 -12.59 21.48
N ASP A 302 -2.49 -12.54 20.91
CA ASP A 302 -1.27 -12.06 21.57
C ASP A 302 -1.20 -10.52 21.58
N GLY A 303 -2.16 -9.84 20.96
CA GLY A 303 -2.30 -8.39 21.00
C GLY A 303 -1.64 -7.67 19.83
N HIS A 304 -1.25 -8.36 18.80
CA HIS A 304 -0.74 -7.74 17.59
C HIS A 304 -1.87 -7.09 16.77
N TYR A 305 -1.50 -6.01 16.08
CA TYR A 305 -2.39 -5.29 15.18
C TYR A 305 -1.91 -5.39 13.75
N ALA A 306 -2.85 -5.47 12.82
CA ALA A 306 -2.56 -5.44 11.39
C ALA A 306 -1.71 -4.21 11.02
N LEU A 307 -0.72 -4.44 10.17
CA LEU A 307 0.14 -3.39 9.63
C LEU A 307 -0.40 -2.89 8.28
N MET A 308 -0.03 -1.68 7.88
CA MET A 308 -0.29 -1.17 6.52
C MET A 308 0.55 -1.95 5.51
N SER A 309 0.00 -3.05 5.01
CA SER A 309 0.66 -3.94 4.05
C SER A 309 -0.36 -4.65 3.15
N CYS A 310 0.07 -5.05 1.94
CA CYS A 310 -0.78 -5.80 1.02
C CYS A 310 -1.28 -7.12 1.64
N GLN A 311 -0.45 -7.82 2.40
CA GLN A 311 -0.79 -9.07 3.07
C GLN A 311 -1.98 -8.89 4.03
N HIS A 312 -1.92 -7.89 4.93
CA HIS A 312 -3.03 -7.61 5.84
C HIS A 312 -4.24 -7.04 5.11
N ALA A 313 -4.01 -6.19 4.11
CA ALA A 313 -5.10 -5.57 3.35
C ALA A 313 -5.93 -6.59 2.56
N ILE A 314 -5.30 -7.61 1.97
CA ILE A 314 -5.99 -8.71 1.28
C ILE A 314 -6.91 -9.46 2.25
N VAL A 315 -6.37 -9.95 3.36
CA VAL A 315 -7.15 -10.73 4.33
C VAL A 315 -8.23 -9.89 4.99
N MET A 316 -7.91 -8.66 5.44
CA MET A 316 -8.94 -7.76 5.97
C MET A 316 -10.02 -7.45 4.94
N GLY A 317 -9.65 -7.32 3.66
CA GLY A 317 -10.62 -7.13 2.57
C GLY A 317 -11.59 -8.30 2.47
N GLN A 318 -11.09 -9.54 2.49
CA GLN A 318 -11.91 -10.75 2.47
C GLN A 318 -12.91 -10.78 3.63
N PHE A 319 -12.44 -10.53 4.87
CA PHE A 319 -13.30 -10.47 6.05
C PHE A 319 -14.28 -9.28 5.98
N GLY A 320 -13.82 -8.09 5.62
CA GLY A 320 -14.66 -6.90 5.51
C GLY A 320 -15.76 -7.05 4.46
N GLY A 321 -15.41 -7.64 3.31
CA GLY A 321 -16.38 -7.96 2.25
C GLY A 321 -17.39 -9.02 2.68
N HIS A 322 -16.92 -10.10 3.33
CA HIS A 322 -17.80 -11.10 3.93
C HIS A 322 -18.77 -10.44 4.91
N ASN A 323 -18.25 -9.67 5.86
CA ASN A 323 -19.02 -9.11 6.96
C ASN A 323 -20.04 -8.05 6.51
N VAL A 324 -19.68 -7.19 5.56
CA VAL A 324 -20.59 -6.17 5.04
C VAL A 324 -21.80 -6.81 4.33
N ALA A 325 -21.57 -7.92 3.60
CA ALA A 325 -22.65 -8.64 2.93
C ALA A 325 -23.46 -9.50 3.91
N ALA A 326 -22.79 -10.21 4.81
CA ALA A 326 -23.42 -11.04 5.84
C ALA A 326 -24.37 -10.24 6.71
N ASP A 327 -23.92 -9.08 7.20
CA ASP A 327 -24.73 -8.18 8.00
C ASP A 327 -25.95 -7.63 7.24
N LEU A 328 -25.78 -7.34 5.93
CA LEU A 328 -26.89 -6.86 5.11
C LEU A 328 -28.00 -7.89 4.95
N ILE A 329 -27.64 -9.16 4.76
CA ILE A 329 -28.62 -10.25 4.55
C ILE A 329 -29.01 -10.96 5.86
N GLY A 330 -28.52 -10.50 7.01
CA GLY A 330 -28.89 -11.03 8.32
C GLY A 330 -28.28 -12.37 8.69
N VAL A 331 -27.11 -12.72 8.10
CA VAL A 331 -26.34 -13.91 8.51
C VAL A 331 -25.16 -13.50 9.43
N PRO A 332 -24.59 -14.43 10.23
CA PRO A 332 -23.49 -14.11 11.15
C PRO A 332 -22.26 -13.53 10.46
N THR A 333 -21.68 -12.50 11.06
CA THR A 333 -20.35 -11.98 10.69
C THR A 333 -19.23 -12.85 11.26
N LEU A 334 -18.01 -12.67 10.76
CA LEU A 334 -16.81 -13.37 11.20
C LEU A 334 -15.87 -12.40 11.90
N GLU A 335 -15.20 -12.87 12.96
CA GLU A 335 -14.10 -12.15 13.58
C GLU A 335 -12.86 -12.20 12.68
N TYR A 336 -12.27 -11.02 12.40
CA TYR A 336 -11.00 -10.94 11.68
C TYR A 336 -9.88 -11.57 12.49
N ARG A 337 -9.16 -12.49 11.87
CA ARG A 337 -7.96 -13.13 12.41
C ARG A 337 -6.93 -13.37 11.33
N GLN A 338 -5.70 -12.99 11.62
CA GLN A 338 -4.54 -13.25 10.77
C GLN A 338 -3.30 -13.45 11.65
N PRO A 339 -3.18 -14.59 12.34
CA PRO A 339 -2.06 -14.84 13.24
C PRO A 339 -0.74 -15.05 12.51
N PHE A 340 -0.79 -15.53 11.24
CA PHE A 340 0.40 -15.68 10.42
C PHE A 340 0.81 -14.35 9.81
N TYR A 341 2.06 -13.98 10.03
CA TYR A 341 2.68 -12.80 9.45
C TYR A 341 4.05 -13.14 8.86
N ALA A 342 4.32 -12.68 7.65
CA ALA A 342 5.61 -12.83 6.99
C ALA A 342 6.04 -11.51 6.36
N THR A 343 7.35 -11.32 6.21
CA THR A 343 7.91 -10.19 5.46
C THR A 343 8.93 -10.68 4.45
N CYS A 344 9.01 -9.98 3.33
CA CYS A 344 10.02 -10.22 2.32
C CYS A 344 10.55 -8.88 1.83
N VAL A 345 11.74 -8.50 2.30
CA VAL A 345 12.41 -7.24 1.94
C VAL A 345 13.29 -7.49 0.73
N ASP A 346 13.05 -6.76 -0.34
CA ASP A 346 13.93 -6.75 -1.51
C ASP A 346 15.21 -5.95 -1.20
N LEU A 347 16.35 -6.49 -1.59
CA LEU A 347 17.65 -5.87 -1.38
C LEU A 347 18.46 -5.78 -2.70
N GLY A 348 17.76 -5.52 -3.80
CA GLY A 348 18.33 -5.32 -5.12
C GLY A 348 19.12 -6.53 -5.64
N ASP A 349 20.33 -6.28 -6.17
CA ASP A 349 21.23 -7.33 -6.68
C ASP A 349 21.81 -8.22 -5.57
N TRP A 350 21.75 -7.82 -4.29
CA TRP A 350 22.16 -8.66 -3.15
C TRP A 350 21.17 -9.82 -2.94
N GLY A 351 19.91 -9.63 -3.29
CA GLY A 351 18.85 -10.63 -3.14
C GLY A 351 17.66 -10.13 -2.35
N ALA A 352 17.13 -10.92 -1.40
CA ALA A 352 16.08 -10.50 -0.48
C ALA A 352 16.16 -11.27 0.83
N VAL A 353 15.47 -10.78 1.85
CA VAL A 353 15.30 -11.44 3.14
C VAL A 353 13.83 -11.75 3.38
N TYR A 354 13.50 -13.04 3.46
CA TYR A 354 12.19 -13.52 3.86
C TYR A 354 12.20 -13.98 5.31
N SER A 355 11.25 -13.50 6.10
CA SER A 355 11.11 -13.84 7.51
C SER A 355 9.67 -14.12 7.90
N GLU A 356 9.46 -14.91 8.95
CA GLU A 356 8.15 -15.31 9.46
C GLU A 356 8.00 -14.95 10.93
N GLY A 357 6.75 -14.76 11.35
CA GLY A 357 6.37 -14.38 12.70
C GLY A 357 6.57 -12.89 13.00
N TRP A 358 6.02 -12.43 14.09
CA TRP A 358 6.11 -11.04 14.53
C TRP A 358 7.52 -10.68 15.00
N ASP A 359 8.29 -11.64 15.48
CA ASP A 359 9.72 -11.51 15.78
C ASP A 359 10.63 -11.66 14.56
N ARG A 360 10.03 -11.91 13.36
CA ARG A 360 10.70 -11.94 12.05
C ARG A 360 11.87 -12.93 11.99
N GLN A 361 11.61 -14.19 12.32
CA GLN A 361 12.57 -15.27 12.17
C GLN A 361 12.97 -15.45 10.70
N ILE A 362 14.27 -15.35 10.42
CA ILE A 362 14.78 -15.45 9.04
C ILE A 362 14.61 -16.88 8.53
N LYS A 363 14.02 -16.99 7.33
CA LYS A 363 13.78 -18.28 6.64
C LYS A 363 14.57 -18.40 5.35
N LEU A 364 14.61 -17.36 4.54
CA LEU A 364 15.31 -17.34 3.26
C LEU A 364 16.09 -16.04 3.11
N THR A 365 17.26 -16.12 2.48
CA THR A 365 18.13 -14.96 2.19
C THR A 365 18.67 -15.03 0.77
N HIS A 366 19.31 -13.97 0.29
CA HIS A 366 19.98 -13.89 -0.99
C HIS A 366 19.08 -14.35 -2.17
N ALA A 367 19.58 -15.26 -3.00
CA ALA A 367 18.86 -15.73 -4.20
C ALA A 367 17.54 -16.46 -3.88
N GLU A 368 17.51 -17.26 -2.81
CA GLU A 368 16.29 -17.96 -2.39
C GLU A 368 15.23 -16.95 -1.89
N GLY A 369 15.68 -15.98 -1.09
CA GLY A 369 14.82 -14.86 -0.68
C GLY A 369 14.30 -14.07 -1.89
N LYS A 370 15.16 -13.80 -2.89
CA LYS A 370 14.78 -13.09 -4.11
C LYS A 370 13.75 -13.86 -4.94
N ALA A 371 13.93 -15.17 -5.07
CA ALA A 371 12.94 -16.02 -5.75
C ALA A 371 11.57 -15.98 -5.05
N ARG A 372 11.54 -16.02 -3.71
CA ARG A 372 10.32 -15.85 -2.92
C ARG A 372 9.72 -14.45 -3.14
N LYS A 373 10.51 -13.38 -3.13
CA LYS A 373 10.06 -12.01 -3.40
C LYS A 373 9.44 -11.89 -4.78
N GLN A 374 10.07 -12.47 -5.81
CA GLN A 374 9.53 -12.48 -7.16
C GLN A 374 8.18 -13.18 -7.25
N MET A 375 8.02 -14.34 -6.58
CA MET A 375 6.75 -15.05 -6.51
C MET A 375 5.66 -14.18 -5.85
N ILE A 376 5.96 -13.54 -4.74
CA ILE A 376 5.05 -12.59 -4.08
C ILE A 376 4.68 -11.46 -5.05
N ASN A 377 5.67 -10.80 -5.64
CA ASN A 377 5.49 -9.61 -6.46
C ASN A 377 4.78 -9.88 -7.78
N THR A 378 4.89 -11.09 -8.36
CA THR A 378 4.36 -11.38 -9.71
C THR A 378 3.13 -12.28 -9.71
N GLN A 379 2.81 -12.92 -8.58
CA GLN A 379 1.71 -13.88 -8.49
C GLN A 379 0.79 -13.61 -7.29
N TRP A 380 1.32 -13.65 -6.06
CA TRP A 380 0.48 -13.73 -4.86
C TRP A 380 -0.28 -12.46 -4.54
N ILE A 381 0.28 -11.29 -4.88
CA ILE A 381 -0.38 -10.01 -4.65
C ILE A 381 -1.20 -9.52 -5.85
N TYR A 382 -1.22 -10.28 -6.96
CA TYR A 382 -2.09 -9.97 -8.09
C TYR A 382 -3.50 -10.52 -7.83
N PRO A 383 -4.53 -9.84 -8.37
CA PRO A 383 -5.90 -10.35 -8.29
C PRO A 383 -6.03 -11.69 -9.04
N PRO A 384 -7.01 -12.54 -8.69
CA PRO A 384 -7.26 -13.80 -9.41
C PRO A 384 -7.64 -13.54 -10.87
N ALA A 385 -7.59 -14.60 -11.68
CA ALA A 385 -8.07 -14.53 -13.05
C ALA A 385 -9.56 -14.10 -13.10
N PRO A 386 -10.01 -13.46 -14.18
CA PRO A 386 -11.40 -13.02 -14.36
C PRO A 386 -12.34 -14.21 -14.64
N ASN A 387 -12.31 -15.19 -13.76
CA ASN A 387 -13.14 -16.38 -13.75
C ASN A 387 -13.97 -16.38 -12.47
N ARG A 388 -15.30 -16.57 -12.60
CA ARG A 388 -16.22 -16.45 -11.46
C ARG A 388 -15.84 -17.38 -10.30
N ALA A 389 -15.52 -18.65 -10.59
CA ALA A 389 -15.21 -19.63 -9.54
C ALA A 389 -13.92 -19.27 -8.79
N GLU A 390 -12.86 -18.90 -9.50
CA GLU A 390 -11.58 -18.48 -8.91
C GLU A 390 -11.73 -17.16 -8.14
N ALA A 391 -12.46 -16.20 -8.69
CA ALA A 391 -12.72 -14.91 -8.07
C ALA A 391 -13.50 -15.06 -6.75
N LEU A 392 -14.56 -15.86 -6.73
CA LEU A 392 -15.32 -16.16 -5.51
C LEU A 392 -14.49 -16.95 -4.50
N ALA A 393 -13.65 -17.89 -4.95
CA ALA A 393 -12.74 -18.62 -4.08
C ALA A 393 -11.71 -17.69 -3.41
N ALA A 394 -11.14 -16.74 -4.18
CA ALA A 394 -10.21 -15.74 -3.65
C ALA A 394 -10.86 -14.76 -2.64
N GLY A 395 -12.18 -14.62 -2.66
CA GLY A 395 -12.95 -13.86 -1.66
C GLY A 395 -13.19 -14.61 -0.35
N ASN A 396 -12.67 -15.83 -0.17
CA ASN A 396 -12.89 -16.63 1.04
C ASN A 396 -11.94 -16.20 2.18
N PRO A 397 -12.46 -15.63 3.30
CA PRO A 397 -11.63 -15.20 4.41
C PRO A 397 -10.99 -16.37 5.21
N GLN A 398 -11.45 -17.58 4.98
CA GLN A 398 -10.96 -18.80 5.63
C GLN A 398 -10.08 -19.65 4.69
N ALA A 399 -9.75 -19.16 3.50
CA ALA A 399 -8.78 -19.83 2.64
C ALA A 399 -7.38 -19.76 3.30
N SER A 400 -6.72 -20.92 3.45
CA SER A 400 -5.32 -20.94 3.86
C SER A 400 -4.45 -20.31 2.76
N PHE A 401 -3.48 -19.52 3.19
CA PHE A 401 -2.36 -19.13 2.32
C PHE A 401 -1.33 -20.27 2.38
N ASP A 402 -1.61 -21.38 1.67
CA ASP A 402 -0.67 -22.50 1.51
C ASP A 402 0.33 -22.23 0.37
#